data_412affd939fd971d8b880ad917048956
#
_entry.id   412affd939fd971d8b880ad917048956
#
_cell.length_a   1.000
_cell.length_b   1.000
_cell.length_c   1.000
_cell.angle_alpha   90.00
_cell.angle_beta   90.00
_cell.angle_gamma   90.00
#
_symmetry.space_group_name_H-M   'P 1'
#
loop_
_entity.id
_entity.type
_entity.pdbx_description
1 polymer ?
#
loop_
_entity_poly.entity_id
_entity_poly.type
_entity_poly.pdbx_seq_one_letter_code
_entity_poly.pdbx_strand_id
1 'polypeptide(L)'
;MIGLVGKKVGMTRIFTEDGVSIPVTVIEVEANRVTQVKDLANDGYRAIQVTTGAKKANRVTKPEAGHFAKAGVEAGRGLWEFRLAEGEEFTVGQSISVELFADVKKVDGTGTSKGKGFAGTVKRWNFRTQDATHGNSLSHRVPGSIGQNQTPGKVFKGKKMAGQMGNERVTVQSLDVVRVDAERNLLLVKGAVPGATGSDLIVKPAVKA
;
A
#
# COMPACT_ATOMS: atom_id res chain seq x y z
N MET A 1 15.85 -4.92 -2.88
CA MET A 1 15.22 -3.97 -3.84
C MET A 1 14.53 -2.86 -3.09
N ILE A 2 15.00 -1.65 -3.29
CA ILE A 2 14.49 -0.44 -2.68
C ILE A 2 13.16 -0.06 -3.31
N GLY A 3 12.29 0.54 -2.50
CA GLY A 3 11.06 1.17 -2.93
C GLY A 3 11.01 2.63 -2.52
N LEU A 4 9.98 3.32 -2.96
CA LEU A 4 9.68 4.68 -2.56
C LEU A 4 8.27 4.78 -1.99
N VAL A 5 8.09 5.76 -1.14
CA VAL A 5 6.77 6.13 -0.62
C VAL A 5 6.25 7.31 -1.42
N GLY A 6 5.08 7.14 -2.01
CA GLY A 6 4.38 8.19 -2.72
C GLY A 6 2.97 8.40 -2.19
N LYS A 7 2.31 9.42 -2.68
CA LYS A 7 0.94 9.78 -2.36
C LYS A 7 0.05 9.60 -3.59
N LYS A 8 -1.07 8.89 -3.42
CA LYS A 8 -2.06 8.75 -4.49
C LYS A 8 -2.74 10.08 -4.75
N VAL A 9 -2.52 10.68 -5.92
CA VAL A 9 -3.17 11.94 -6.32
C VAL A 9 -4.56 11.66 -6.87
N GLY A 10 -4.67 10.66 -7.77
CA GLY A 10 -5.93 10.34 -8.42
C GLY A 10 -5.75 9.35 -9.56
N MET A 11 -6.77 9.25 -10.40
CA MET A 11 -6.73 8.44 -11.61
C MET A 11 -7.14 9.29 -12.82
N THR A 12 -6.51 9.00 -13.94
CA THR A 12 -6.82 9.61 -15.25
C THR A 12 -6.64 8.56 -16.34
N ARG A 13 -6.70 8.96 -17.59
CA ARG A 13 -6.38 8.13 -18.75
C ARG A 13 -5.37 8.83 -19.64
N ILE A 14 -4.56 8.04 -20.28
CA ILE A 14 -3.60 8.47 -21.30
C ILE A 14 -3.99 7.78 -22.60
N PHE A 15 -3.89 8.50 -23.69
CA PHE A 15 -4.09 7.96 -25.03
C PHE A 15 -2.72 7.68 -25.66
N THR A 16 -2.57 6.51 -26.27
CA THR A 16 -1.42 6.19 -27.10
C THR A 16 -1.60 6.79 -28.50
N GLU A 17 -0.52 6.82 -29.27
CA GLU A 17 -0.57 7.27 -30.67
C GLU A 17 -1.53 6.42 -31.52
N ASP A 18 -1.69 5.14 -31.17
CA ASP A 18 -2.67 4.24 -31.80
C ASP A 18 -4.12 4.47 -31.35
N GLY A 19 -4.39 5.48 -30.52
CA GLY A 19 -5.72 5.81 -30.02
C GLY A 19 -6.20 4.92 -28.86
N VAL A 20 -5.37 4.04 -28.29
CA VAL A 20 -5.75 3.19 -27.17
C VAL A 20 -5.80 4.00 -25.87
N SER A 21 -6.92 3.92 -25.14
CA SER A 21 -7.10 4.59 -23.84
C SER A 21 -6.57 3.71 -22.71
N ILE A 22 -5.53 4.16 -22.02
CA ILE A 22 -4.92 3.46 -20.90
C ILE A 22 -5.32 4.16 -19.59
N PRO A 23 -6.08 3.48 -18.69
CA PRO A 23 -6.37 4.04 -17.36
C PRO A 23 -5.09 4.03 -16.51
N VAL A 24 -4.77 5.16 -15.89
CA VAL A 24 -3.56 5.30 -15.05
C VAL A 24 -3.89 5.89 -13.70
N THR A 25 -3.16 5.45 -12.69
CA THR A 25 -3.10 6.11 -11.38
C THR A 25 -1.88 7.02 -11.36
N VAL A 26 -2.09 8.25 -10.92
CA VAL A 26 -1.03 9.25 -10.70
C VAL A 26 -0.60 9.16 -9.25
N ILE A 27 0.68 8.90 -9.04
CA ILE A 27 1.34 8.83 -7.73
C ILE A 27 2.38 9.94 -7.67
N GLU A 28 2.23 10.86 -6.73
CA GLU A 28 3.21 11.88 -6.40
C GLU A 28 4.26 11.28 -5.46
N VAL A 29 5.51 11.29 -5.89
CA VAL A 29 6.63 10.72 -5.14
C VAL A 29 7.58 11.86 -4.76
N GLU A 30 7.22 12.57 -3.68
CA GLU A 30 8.13 13.54 -3.09
C GLU A 30 9.44 12.88 -2.67
N ALA A 31 10.54 13.63 -2.60
CA ALA A 31 11.83 13.10 -2.20
C ALA A 31 11.74 12.30 -0.88
N ASN A 32 12.17 11.05 -0.94
CA ASN A 32 12.25 10.16 0.23
C ASN A 32 13.61 10.37 0.89
N ARG A 33 13.62 10.93 2.10
CA ARG A 33 14.84 11.26 2.87
C ARG A 33 15.18 10.10 3.80
N VAL A 34 16.43 9.64 3.78
CA VAL A 34 16.92 8.56 4.65
C VAL A 34 17.11 9.10 6.06
N THR A 35 16.40 8.54 7.03
CA THR A 35 16.46 8.93 8.44
C THR A 35 17.39 8.02 9.25
N GLN A 36 17.52 6.76 8.86
CA GLN A 36 18.38 5.80 9.54
C GLN A 36 18.80 4.69 8.58
N VAL A 37 20.02 4.26 8.71
CA VAL A 37 20.54 3.03 8.08
C VAL A 37 20.67 1.97 9.17
N LYS A 38 20.15 0.79 8.91
CA LYS A 38 20.18 -0.37 9.82
C LYS A 38 21.18 -1.39 9.32
N ASP A 39 22.01 -1.89 10.23
CA ASP A 39 23.09 -2.82 9.97
C ASP A 39 22.87 -4.15 10.68
N LEU A 40 23.51 -5.21 10.14
CA LEU A 40 23.47 -6.55 10.72
C LEU A 40 23.98 -6.62 12.16
N ALA A 41 25.00 -5.82 12.49
CA ALA A 41 25.64 -5.86 13.80
C ALA A 41 24.75 -5.35 14.94
N ASN A 42 23.98 -4.28 14.69
CA ASN A 42 23.15 -3.64 15.69
C ASN A 42 21.67 -4.04 15.63
N ASP A 43 21.14 -4.17 14.40
CA ASP A 43 19.72 -4.36 14.16
C ASP A 43 19.36 -5.80 13.73
N GLY A 44 20.36 -6.62 13.39
CA GLY A 44 20.18 -8.00 12.92
C GLY A 44 19.70 -8.11 11.46
N TYR A 45 19.56 -6.99 10.75
CA TYR A 45 19.22 -6.95 9.32
C TYR A 45 19.65 -5.62 8.68
N ARG A 46 19.83 -5.64 7.36
CA ARG A 46 20.16 -4.43 6.58
C ARG A 46 18.90 -3.80 6.02
N ALA A 47 18.69 -2.52 6.33
CA ALA A 47 17.56 -1.75 5.83
C ALA A 47 17.86 -0.24 5.88
N ILE A 48 17.10 0.53 5.11
CA ILE A 48 17.02 1.97 5.28
C ILE A 48 15.63 2.34 5.79
N GLN A 49 15.60 3.29 6.71
CA GLN A 49 14.37 3.96 7.12
C GLN A 49 14.28 5.29 6.38
N VAL A 50 13.14 5.55 5.77
CA VAL A 50 12.91 6.77 5.00
C VAL A 50 11.69 7.53 5.50
N THR A 51 11.68 8.83 5.26
CA THR A 51 10.55 9.70 5.48
C THR A 51 10.25 10.52 4.23
N THR A 52 9.00 10.94 4.07
CA THR A 52 8.57 11.78 2.94
C THR A 52 7.54 12.82 3.39
N GLY A 53 7.41 13.88 2.61
CA GLY A 53 6.50 14.98 2.89
C GLY A 53 6.93 15.82 4.08
N ALA A 54 6.02 16.65 4.58
CA ALA A 54 6.23 17.51 5.73
C ALA A 54 5.12 17.32 6.78
N LYS A 55 5.50 17.40 8.04
CA LYS A 55 4.60 17.39 9.21
C LYS A 55 4.75 18.71 9.95
N LYS A 56 3.63 19.35 10.30
CA LYS A 56 3.67 20.62 11.04
C LYS A 56 4.40 20.42 12.38
N ALA A 57 5.29 21.35 12.74
CA ALA A 57 6.13 21.24 13.94
C ALA A 57 5.35 20.98 15.23
N ASN A 58 4.18 21.60 15.38
CA ASN A 58 3.29 21.41 16.56
C ASN A 58 2.65 20.01 16.64
N ARG A 59 2.74 19.20 15.59
CA ARG A 59 2.26 17.81 15.54
C ARG A 59 3.37 16.77 15.67
N VAL A 60 4.62 17.21 15.74
CA VAL A 60 5.78 16.33 15.92
C VAL A 60 5.98 16.14 17.43
N THR A 61 6.01 14.89 17.88
CA THR A 61 6.27 14.57 19.28
C THR A 61 7.76 14.76 19.60
N LYS A 62 8.12 15.00 20.87
CA LYS A 62 9.53 15.17 21.30
C LYS A 62 10.43 14.01 20.87
N PRO A 63 10.05 12.71 21.03
CA PRO A 63 10.85 11.59 20.55
C PRO A 63 11.06 11.60 19.03
N GLU A 64 10.01 11.87 18.27
CA GLU A 64 10.12 11.99 16.80
C GLU A 64 11.07 13.13 16.40
N ALA A 65 10.93 14.30 17.03
CA ALA A 65 11.80 15.44 16.77
C ALA A 65 13.28 15.09 17.00
N GLY A 66 13.58 14.39 18.11
CA GLY A 66 14.95 13.91 18.40
C GLY A 66 15.47 12.93 17.35
N HIS A 67 14.61 12.03 16.87
CA HIS A 67 14.97 11.08 15.81
C HIS A 67 15.31 11.77 14.49
N PHE A 68 14.48 12.72 14.04
CA PHE A 68 14.72 13.50 12.82
C PHE A 68 15.93 14.43 12.96
N ALA A 69 16.12 15.04 14.14
CA ALA A 69 17.27 15.90 14.42
C ALA A 69 18.59 15.12 14.35
N LYS A 70 18.63 13.88 14.87
CA LYS A 70 19.80 12.98 14.75
C LYS A 70 20.16 12.69 13.29
N ALA A 71 19.17 12.58 12.43
CA ALA A 71 19.36 12.35 11.00
C ALA A 71 19.64 13.64 10.20
N GLY A 72 19.45 14.82 10.78
CA GLY A 72 19.59 16.11 10.10
C GLY A 72 18.54 16.35 9.01
N VAL A 73 17.37 15.72 9.12
CA VAL A 73 16.28 15.82 8.12
C VAL A 73 15.01 16.43 8.71
N GLU A 74 14.21 17.08 7.87
CA GLU A 74 12.91 17.58 8.29
C GLU A 74 11.93 16.45 8.59
N ALA A 75 11.06 16.67 9.58
CA ALA A 75 10.04 15.72 9.98
C ALA A 75 9.01 15.48 8.86
N GLY A 76 8.93 14.26 8.39
CA GLY A 76 7.96 13.83 7.39
C GLY A 76 6.66 13.29 7.98
N ARG A 77 5.75 12.82 7.10
CA ARG A 77 4.43 12.32 7.48
C ARG A 77 4.47 11.00 8.24
N GLY A 78 5.49 10.18 8.00
CA GLY A 78 5.67 8.86 8.61
C GLY A 78 7.08 8.35 8.38
N LEU A 79 7.33 7.15 8.90
CA LEU A 79 8.58 6.43 8.76
C LEU A 79 8.29 5.06 8.13
N TRP A 80 9.05 4.71 7.10
CA TRP A 80 8.92 3.44 6.38
C TRP A 80 10.29 2.80 6.21
N GLU A 81 10.32 1.48 6.18
CA GLU A 81 11.56 0.74 6.03
C GLU A 81 11.59 -0.08 4.74
N PHE A 82 12.75 -0.07 4.12
CA PHE A 82 13.05 -0.88 2.95
C PHE A 82 14.30 -1.72 3.22
N ARG A 83 14.17 -3.03 3.10
CA ARG A 83 15.31 -3.93 3.21
C ARG A 83 16.23 -3.75 2.02
N LEU A 84 17.54 -3.68 2.30
CA LEU A 84 18.58 -3.55 1.32
C LEU A 84 19.01 -4.92 0.79
N ALA A 85 19.30 -4.98 -0.50
CA ALA A 85 20.02 -6.09 -1.10
C ALA A 85 21.51 -5.98 -0.81
N GLU A 86 22.28 -7.05 -1.08
CA GLU A 86 23.73 -7.01 -1.02
C GLU A 86 24.29 -6.04 -2.06
N GLY A 87 25.22 -5.18 -1.65
CA GLY A 87 25.83 -4.16 -2.52
C GLY A 87 25.10 -2.82 -2.60
N GLU A 88 23.90 -2.69 -2.03
CA GLU A 88 23.22 -1.40 -1.94
C GLU A 88 23.71 -0.65 -0.67
N GLU A 89 24.22 0.57 -0.84
CA GLU A 89 24.68 1.43 0.24
C GLU A 89 23.99 2.79 0.20
N PHE A 90 23.57 3.28 1.34
CA PHE A 90 22.93 4.56 1.52
C PHE A 90 23.49 5.28 2.74
N THR A 91 23.43 6.61 2.69
CA THR A 91 23.85 7.45 3.80
C THR A 91 22.64 8.15 4.43
N VAL A 92 22.73 8.38 5.75
CA VAL A 92 21.71 9.18 6.46
C VAL A 92 21.67 10.58 5.89
N GLY A 93 20.47 11.12 5.69
CA GLY A 93 20.24 12.43 5.06
C GLY A 93 20.14 12.39 3.52
N GLN A 94 20.49 11.28 2.89
CA GLN A 94 20.37 11.12 1.43
C GLN A 94 18.90 11.20 0.99
N SER A 95 18.63 11.89 -0.12
CA SER A 95 17.32 11.95 -0.76
C SER A 95 17.26 11.01 -1.95
N ILE A 96 16.18 10.25 -2.04
CA ILE A 96 15.90 9.31 -3.13
C ILE A 96 14.69 9.83 -3.89
N SER A 97 14.85 10.05 -5.20
CA SER A 97 13.82 10.62 -6.10
C SER A 97 13.09 9.54 -6.90
N VAL A 98 12.05 9.94 -7.62
CA VAL A 98 11.27 9.08 -8.53
C VAL A 98 12.11 8.49 -9.67
N GLU A 99 13.27 9.06 -9.96
CA GLU A 99 14.21 8.59 -10.99
C GLU A 99 14.65 7.13 -10.80
N LEU A 100 14.58 6.63 -9.55
CA LEU A 100 14.79 5.21 -9.25
C LEU A 100 13.95 4.27 -10.13
N PHE A 101 12.83 4.73 -10.63
CA PHE A 101 11.91 3.92 -11.46
C PHE A 101 12.06 4.20 -12.97
N ALA A 102 13.04 5.00 -13.41
CA ALA A 102 13.19 5.35 -14.84
C ALA A 102 13.30 4.12 -15.76
N ASP A 103 14.08 3.12 -15.33
CA ASP A 103 14.31 1.89 -16.09
C ASP A 103 13.40 0.72 -15.68
N VAL A 104 12.49 0.95 -14.72
CA VAL A 104 11.62 -0.10 -14.18
C VAL A 104 10.35 -0.21 -15.00
N LYS A 105 10.12 -1.37 -15.62
CA LYS A 105 8.92 -1.63 -16.43
C LYS A 105 7.67 -1.93 -15.60
N LYS A 106 7.84 -2.63 -14.47
CA LYS A 106 6.73 -3.04 -13.61
C LYS A 106 7.00 -2.77 -12.14
N VAL A 107 5.96 -2.38 -11.42
CA VAL A 107 6.03 -2.07 -9.98
C VAL A 107 4.94 -2.77 -9.20
N ASP A 108 5.19 -3.02 -7.92
CA ASP A 108 4.21 -3.47 -6.94
C ASP A 108 3.78 -2.29 -6.07
N GLY A 109 2.48 -2.04 -6.01
CA GLY A 109 1.89 -0.97 -5.21
C GLY A 109 1.23 -1.49 -3.94
N THR A 110 1.72 -1.10 -2.77
CA THR A 110 1.16 -1.47 -1.47
C THR A 110 0.56 -0.25 -0.78
N GLY A 111 -0.68 -0.37 -0.32
CA GLY A 111 -1.35 0.70 0.41
C GLY A 111 -2.44 0.15 1.33
N THR A 112 -3.06 1.04 2.10
CA THR A 112 -4.20 0.69 2.94
C THR A 112 -5.49 0.85 2.14
N SER A 113 -6.26 -0.22 2.00
CA SER A 113 -7.52 -0.22 1.26
C SER A 113 -8.57 0.68 1.91
N LYS A 114 -9.54 1.18 1.14
CA LYS A 114 -10.65 1.95 1.69
C LYS A 114 -11.45 1.09 2.67
N GLY A 115 -11.70 1.59 3.88
CA GLY A 115 -12.56 0.94 4.86
C GLY A 115 -14.01 0.86 4.37
N LYS A 116 -14.66 -0.27 4.61
CA LYS A 116 -16.07 -0.53 4.27
C LYS A 116 -16.93 -0.85 5.50
N GLY A 117 -16.32 -0.69 6.69
CA GLY A 117 -16.96 -0.97 7.97
C GLY A 117 -17.27 -2.45 8.17
N PHE A 118 -18.24 -2.76 9.05
CA PHE A 118 -18.73 -4.11 9.24
C PHE A 118 -19.54 -4.55 8.01
N ALA A 119 -19.13 -5.63 7.39
CA ALA A 119 -19.76 -6.16 6.19
C ALA A 119 -20.28 -7.59 6.42
N GLY A 120 -21.48 -7.86 5.90
CA GLY A 120 -22.06 -9.20 5.90
C GLY A 120 -21.31 -10.16 4.95
N THR A 121 -21.57 -11.45 5.07
CA THR A 121 -20.90 -12.50 4.31
C THR A 121 -21.07 -12.38 2.80
N VAL A 122 -22.20 -11.89 2.34
CA VAL A 122 -22.47 -11.65 0.92
C VAL A 122 -21.49 -10.61 0.35
N LYS A 123 -21.32 -9.46 1.02
CA LYS A 123 -20.42 -8.39 0.58
C LYS A 123 -18.95 -8.75 0.79
N ARG A 124 -18.64 -9.37 1.94
CA ARG A 124 -17.24 -9.62 2.33
C ARG A 124 -16.62 -10.80 1.61
N TRP A 125 -17.39 -11.87 1.38
CA TRP A 125 -16.89 -13.15 0.88
C TRP A 125 -17.58 -13.62 -0.42
N ASN A 126 -18.49 -12.79 -0.97
CA ASN A 126 -19.28 -13.12 -2.16
C ASN A 126 -20.14 -14.38 -1.97
N PHE A 127 -20.70 -14.58 -0.77
CA PHE A 127 -21.63 -15.65 -0.53
C PHE A 127 -22.91 -15.41 -1.36
N ARG A 128 -23.47 -16.51 -1.87
CA ARG A 128 -24.78 -16.48 -2.54
C ARG A 128 -25.84 -16.11 -1.50
N THR A 129 -26.77 -15.25 -1.89
CA THR A 129 -27.99 -15.00 -1.13
C THR A 129 -28.91 -16.22 -1.22
N GLN A 130 -29.76 -16.41 -0.20
CA GLN A 130 -30.85 -17.35 -0.28
C GLN A 130 -32.02 -16.76 -1.08
N ASP A 131 -33.06 -17.57 -1.33
CA ASP A 131 -34.20 -17.14 -2.12
C ASP A 131 -34.89 -15.92 -1.51
N ALA A 132 -35.36 -15.00 -2.37
CA ALA A 132 -36.09 -13.82 -1.92
C ALA A 132 -37.56 -14.12 -1.59
N THR A 133 -38.11 -15.20 -2.19
CA THR A 133 -39.51 -15.66 -2.07
C THR A 133 -39.56 -17.17 -1.82
N HIS A 134 -40.60 -17.87 -2.28
CA HIS A 134 -40.78 -19.31 -2.13
C HIS A 134 -40.79 -19.79 -0.68
N GLY A 135 -41.45 -19.02 0.20
CA GLY A 135 -41.58 -19.34 1.62
C GLY A 135 -40.35 -19.04 2.48
N ASN A 136 -39.32 -18.45 1.92
CA ASN A 136 -38.15 -18.03 2.71
C ASN A 136 -38.55 -16.86 3.65
N SER A 137 -38.25 -17.01 4.95
CA SER A 137 -38.53 -16.02 5.97
C SER A 137 -37.25 -15.72 6.76
N LEU A 138 -36.93 -14.43 6.94
CA LEU A 138 -35.82 -13.90 7.76
C LEU A 138 -34.40 -14.33 7.35
N SER A 139 -34.24 -15.22 6.35
CA SER A 139 -32.95 -15.87 6.01
C SER A 139 -32.40 -15.48 4.64
N HIS A 140 -32.63 -14.23 4.17
CA HIS A 140 -32.27 -13.81 2.80
C HIS A 140 -30.76 -13.62 2.61
N ARG A 141 -30.05 -13.03 3.59
CA ARG A 141 -28.62 -12.67 3.49
C ARG A 141 -27.75 -13.30 4.57
N VAL A 142 -28.21 -14.36 5.19
CA VAL A 142 -27.49 -15.09 6.26
C VAL A 142 -26.37 -15.95 5.68
N PRO A 143 -25.30 -16.24 6.46
CA PRO A 143 -24.17 -17.06 5.98
C PRO A 143 -24.53 -18.54 5.74
N GLY A 144 -25.63 -19.03 6.29
CA GLY A 144 -25.97 -20.44 6.30
C GLY A 144 -25.21 -21.22 7.37
N SER A 145 -25.00 -22.51 7.15
CA SER A 145 -24.28 -23.36 8.09
C SER A 145 -22.85 -22.89 8.30
N ILE A 146 -22.42 -22.84 9.58
CA ILE A 146 -21.07 -22.47 9.98
C ILE A 146 -20.21 -23.67 10.38
N GLY A 147 -20.78 -24.88 10.42
CA GLY A 147 -20.07 -26.10 10.78
C GLY A 147 -21.02 -27.29 10.88
N GLN A 148 -20.50 -28.37 11.41
CA GLN A 148 -21.19 -29.61 11.71
C GLN A 148 -21.75 -29.62 13.14
N ASN A 149 -22.29 -30.72 13.60
CA ASN A 149 -22.88 -30.85 14.92
C ASN A 149 -21.86 -31.33 15.99
N GLN A 150 -22.17 -32.41 16.73
CA GLN A 150 -21.36 -32.93 17.84
C GLN A 150 -19.90 -33.20 17.43
N THR A 151 -19.68 -33.74 16.27
CA THR A 151 -18.35 -33.89 15.66
C THR A 151 -18.24 -32.98 14.46
N PRO A 152 -17.28 -32.02 14.48
CA PRO A 152 -16.14 -31.78 15.38
C PRO A 152 -16.44 -30.94 16.64
N GLY A 153 -17.69 -30.53 16.91
CA GLY A 153 -18.08 -29.73 18.08
C GLY A 153 -17.52 -28.34 18.17
N LYS A 154 -16.96 -27.82 17.08
CA LYS A 154 -16.34 -26.48 16.98
C LYS A 154 -16.50 -25.89 15.59
N VAL A 155 -16.37 -24.55 15.51
CA VAL A 155 -16.20 -23.85 14.24
C VAL A 155 -14.71 -23.75 13.95
N PHE A 156 -14.30 -24.19 12.77
CA PHE A 156 -12.89 -24.16 12.38
C PHE A 156 -12.36 -22.72 12.24
N LYS A 157 -11.08 -22.52 12.60
CA LYS A 157 -10.39 -21.25 12.37
C LYS A 157 -10.40 -20.89 10.88
N GLY A 158 -10.54 -19.60 10.57
CA GLY A 158 -10.60 -19.14 9.18
C GLY A 158 -11.96 -19.28 8.52
N LYS A 159 -13.02 -19.75 9.23
CA LYS A 159 -14.38 -19.75 8.70
C LYS A 159 -14.80 -18.35 8.27
N LYS A 160 -15.25 -18.23 7.02
CA LYS A 160 -15.70 -16.97 6.43
C LYS A 160 -17.00 -16.50 7.10
N MET A 161 -16.92 -15.39 7.84
CA MET A 161 -18.04 -14.78 8.58
C MET A 161 -18.09 -13.28 8.32
N ALA A 162 -19.18 -12.64 8.74
CA ALA A 162 -19.31 -11.19 8.76
C ALA A 162 -18.22 -10.56 9.65
N GLY A 163 -17.83 -9.33 9.36
CA GLY A 163 -16.82 -8.58 10.10
C GLY A 163 -16.29 -7.39 9.33
N GLN A 164 -15.25 -6.76 9.86
CA GLN A 164 -14.59 -5.62 9.23
C GLN A 164 -14.11 -5.99 7.83
N MET A 165 -14.39 -5.10 6.87
CA MET A 165 -13.91 -5.19 5.49
C MET A 165 -13.19 -3.91 5.11
N GLY A 166 -12.06 -4.04 4.40
CA GLY A 166 -11.20 -2.93 4.06
C GLY A 166 -10.44 -2.35 5.27
N ASN A 167 -9.75 -1.23 5.07
CA ASN A 167 -8.80 -0.65 6.02
C ASN A 167 -7.68 -1.64 6.41
N GLU A 168 -7.26 -2.41 5.43
CA GLU A 168 -6.21 -3.41 5.56
C GLU A 168 -5.12 -3.15 4.51
N ARG A 169 -3.91 -3.60 4.80
CA ARG A 169 -2.79 -3.50 3.88
C ARG A 169 -3.00 -4.46 2.72
N VAL A 170 -3.04 -3.91 1.51
CA VAL A 170 -3.21 -4.66 0.26
C VAL A 170 -2.09 -4.30 -0.70
N THR A 171 -1.56 -5.29 -1.39
CA THR A 171 -0.56 -5.11 -2.45
C THR A 171 -1.16 -5.54 -3.79
N VAL A 172 -1.06 -4.66 -4.78
CA VAL A 172 -1.32 -4.98 -6.19
C VAL A 172 0.02 -5.17 -6.86
N GLN A 173 0.21 -6.35 -7.44
CA GLN A 173 1.47 -6.77 -8.05
C GLN A 173 1.50 -6.50 -9.55
N SER A 174 2.70 -6.34 -10.10
CA SER A 174 3.00 -6.30 -11.55
C SER A 174 2.21 -5.23 -12.31
N LEU A 175 2.14 -4.03 -11.77
CA LEU A 175 1.58 -2.86 -12.46
C LEU A 175 2.59 -2.32 -13.48
N ASP A 176 2.17 -2.12 -14.72
CA ASP A 176 3.02 -1.52 -15.74
C ASP A 176 3.27 -0.04 -15.44
N VAL A 177 4.52 0.40 -15.50
CA VAL A 177 4.89 1.82 -15.44
C VAL A 177 4.67 2.42 -16.81
N VAL A 178 3.78 3.40 -16.91
CA VAL A 178 3.46 4.06 -18.18
C VAL A 178 4.38 5.24 -18.42
N ARG A 179 4.66 6.03 -17.37
CA ARG A 179 5.51 7.21 -17.47
C ARG A 179 6.09 7.57 -16.11
N VAL A 180 7.35 8.00 -16.11
CA VAL A 180 8.02 8.64 -14.97
C VAL A 180 8.28 10.09 -15.35
N ASP A 181 7.81 11.03 -14.54
CA ASP A 181 8.01 12.48 -14.72
C ASP A 181 8.84 12.97 -13.53
N ALA A 182 10.15 13.11 -13.77
CA ALA A 182 11.10 13.53 -12.75
C ALA A 182 10.93 15.00 -12.36
N GLU A 183 10.54 15.88 -13.31
CA GLU A 183 10.37 17.30 -13.05
C GLU A 183 9.22 17.58 -12.07
N ARG A 184 8.15 16.80 -12.20
CA ARG A 184 6.94 16.93 -11.36
C ARG A 184 6.89 15.93 -10.22
N ASN A 185 7.88 15.04 -10.10
CA ASN A 185 7.90 13.94 -9.13
C ASN A 185 6.69 13.01 -9.25
N LEU A 186 6.25 12.71 -10.47
CA LEU A 186 5.08 11.88 -10.72
C LEU A 186 5.47 10.52 -11.30
N LEU A 187 4.83 9.48 -10.79
CA LEU A 187 4.86 8.13 -11.33
C LEU A 187 3.45 7.75 -11.80
N LEU A 188 3.31 7.42 -13.06
CA LEU A 188 2.07 6.99 -13.66
C LEU A 188 2.09 5.48 -13.87
N VAL A 189 1.21 4.76 -13.17
CA VAL A 189 1.08 3.31 -13.26
C VAL A 189 -0.26 2.93 -13.88
N LYS A 190 -0.24 1.90 -14.74
CA LYS A 190 -1.44 1.39 -15.38
C LYS A 190 -2.38 0.72 -14.38
N GLY A 191 -3.64 1.12 -14.41
CA GLY A 191 -4.68 0.52 -13.57
C GLY A 191 -4.83 1.16 -12.20
N ALA A 192 -5.44 0.44 -11.28
CA ALA A 192 -5.79 0.93 -9.96
C ALA A 192 -4.77 0.52 -8.90
N VAL A 193 -4.53 1.39 -7.92
CA VAL A 193 -3.76 1.11 -6.70
C VAL A 193 -4.66 1.19 -5.47
N PRO A 194 -4.34 0.48 -4.38
CA PRO A 194 -5.15 0.50 -3.17
C PRO A 194 -5.17 1.88 -2.50
N GLY A 195 -6.20 2.14 -1.72
CA GLY A 195 -6.35 3.35 -0.93
C GLY A 195 -7.20 4.44 -1.56
N ALA A 196 -7.47 5.46 -0.76
CA ALA A 196 -8.15 6.69 -1.16
C ALA A 196 -7.18 7.66 -1.82
N THR A 197 -7.70 8.70 -2.50
CA THR A 197 -6.91 9.88 -2.88
C THR A 197 -6.30 10.50 -1.63
N GLY A 198 -5.03 10.89 -1.72
CA GLY A 198 -4.28 11.44 -0.59
C GLY A 198 -3.66 10.40 0.35
N SER A 199 -3.91 9.10 0.16
CA SER A 199 -3.27 8.05 0.96
C SER A 199 -1.84 7.77 0.52
N ASP A 200 -1.02 7.36 1.50
CA ASP A 200 0.35 6.93 1.25
C ASP A 200 0.38 5.55 0.60
N LEU A 201 1.30 5.39 -0.35
CA LEU A 201 1.56 4.18 -1.10
C LEU A 201 3.04 3.83 -1.03
N ILE A 202 3.34 2.59 -0.80
CA ILE A 202 4.68 2.03 -0.97
C ILE A 202 4.76 1.43 -2.37
N VAL A 203 5.68 1.93 -3.18
CA VAL A 203 5.94 1.44 -4.53
C VAL A 203 7.31 0.77 -4.54
N LYS A 204 7.37 -0.44 -5.06
CA LYS A 204 8.62 -1.22 -5.20
C LYS A 204 8.71 -1.77 -6.62
N PRO A 205 9.91 -2.01 -7.15
CA PRO A 205 10.04 -2.83 -8.36
C PRO A 205 9.31 -4.15 -8.17
N ALA A 206 8.65 -4.64 -9.22
CA ALA A 206 7.86 -5.86 -9.15
C ALA A 206 8.73 -7.08 -8.85
N VAL A 207 8.28 -7.92 -7.93
CA VAL A 207 8.96 -9.19 -7.60
C VAL A 207 8.76 -10.21 -8.73
N LYS A 208 7.60 -10.12 -9.44
CA LYS A 208 7.24 -10.95 -10.60
C LYS A 208 7.26 -10.09 -11.85
N ALA A 209 8.43 -9.82 -12.36
CA ALA A 209 8.64 -9.04 -13.61
C ALA A 209 8.83 -9.96 -14.81
#